data_9b03380a98a14a8c3d806de535bbed1b
#
_entry.id   9b03380a98a14a8c3d806de535bbed1b
#
_cell.length_a   1.000
_cell.length_b   1.000
_cell.length_c   1.000
_cell.angle_alpha   90.00
_cell.angle_beta   90.00
_cell.angle_gamma   90.00
#
_symmetry.space_group_name_H-M   'P 1'
#
loop_
_entity.id
_entity.type
_entity.pdbx_description
1 polymer ?
#
loop_
_entity_poly.entity_id
_entity_poly.type
_entity_poly.pdbx_seq_one_letter_code
_entity_poly.pdbx_strand_id
1 'polypeptide(L)'
;MKARWGGLALVGLALAGCGHGFGPGADDLPGYAREAGVPRVKSERDLPGLPLDRYEFSGRDHKRMDQARARLVRQCMRSFGFADFPLHPGHGPQMSEKFIATAVSVSPYGILDLGQARRWGYGFDPERAAAWNEKAEPKGRVPTQREYEVLHGFGTEDGGEKVVRGREVPDGGCAAEGARRLVEGVGDQERLWGYVSGRTQKIDEAVASDERVRRAFRDWSRCVMGRGFEEYESPMAAFRDKAWSAGREDADAPPSQRELGTAVADVECKRKLNTTGVWWAVSDEKQRADVRDNKAGYAAVREDRDRVRATVREVLGEK
;
A
#
# COMPACT_ATOMS: atom_id res chain seq x y z
N MET A 1 -29.45 -3.45 -86.57
CA MET A 1 -29.54 -4.94 -86.68
C MET A 1 -29.04 -5.56 -85.38
N LYS A 2 -29.96 -6.27 -84.75
CA LYS A 2 -29.83 -7.49 -83.93
C LYS A 2 -28.43 -7.75 -83.27
N ALA A 3 -28.32 -7.62 -81.99
CA ALA A 3 -28.56 -8.62 -80.93
C ALA A 3 -27.29 -9.42 -80.60
N ARG A 4 -26.88 -9.57 -79.41
CA ARG A 4 -27.13 -10.72 -78.53
C ARG A 4 -26.38 -10.61 -77.19
N TRP A 5 -27.10 -10.92 -76.21
CA TRP A 5 -26.73 -11.04 -74.77
C TRP A 5 -25.72 -12.15 -74.48
N GLY A 6 -24.87 -11.96 -73.55
CA GLY A 6 -24.05 -12.95 -72.87
C GLY A 6 -23.91 -12.59 -71.37
N GLY A 7 -24.74 -13.20 -70.53
CA GLY A 7 -24.73 -13.01 -69.12
C GLY A 7 -23.54 -13.74 -68.47
N LEU A 8 -22.80 -13.05 -67.56
CA LEU A 8 -21.89 -13.68 -66.68
C LEU A 8 -22.52 -13.64 -65.28
N ALA A 9 -22.77 -14.83 -64.76
CA ALA A 9 -23.16 -15.03 -63.35
C ALA A 9 -21.96 -14.87 -62.47
N LEU A 10 -21.99 -13.85 -61.57
CA LEU A 10 -21.07 -13.71 -60.50
C LEU A 10 -21.56 -14.50 -59.27
N VAL A 11 -20.88 -15.62 -59.01
CA VAL A 11 -21.04 -16.39 -57.77
C VAL A 11 -20.38 -15.61 -56.64
N GLY A 12 -21.19 -15.01 -55.78
CA GLY A 12 -20.74 -14.38 -54.56
C GLY A 12 -20.42 -15.46 -53.51
N LEU A 13 -19.13 -15.66 -53.18
CA LEU A 13 -18.73 -16.38 -51.98
C LEU A 13 -18.92 -15.48 -50.78
N ALA A 14 -19.94 -15.73 -49.99
CA ALA A 14 -20.10 -15.17 -48.68
C ALA A 14 -19.12 -15.87 -47.70
N LEU A 15 -18.01 -15.23 -47.41
CA LEU A 15 -17.15 -15.61 -46.28
C LEU A 15 -17.84 -15.15 -44.98
N ALA A 16 -18.57 -16.07 -44.36
CA ALA A 16 -19.03 -15.91 -42.99
C ALA A 16 -17.83 -16.01 -42.06
N GLY A 17 -17.19 -14.87 -41.77
CA GLY A 17 -16.21 -14.73 -40.73
C GLY A 17 -16.90 -14.76 -39.34
N CYS A 18 -16.98 -15.93 -38.71
CA CYS A 18 -17.30 -16.04 -37.29
C CYS A 18 -16.16 -15.43 -36.46
N GLY A 19 -16.23 -14.14 -36.26
CA GLY A 19 -15.44 -13.46 -35.22
C GLY A 19 -16.01 -13.81 -33.87
N HIS A 20 -15.59 -14.93 -33.27
CA HIS A 20 -15.84 -15.21 -31.88
C HIS A 20 -14.94 -14.28 -31.05
N GLY A 21 -15.50 -13.16 -30.61
CA GLY A 21 -14.97 -12.36 -29.53
C GLY A 21 -15.11 -13.14 -28.23
N PHE A 22 -14.17 -14.02 -27.94
CA PHE A 22 -14.03 -14.66 -26.63
C PHE A 22 -13.48 -13.69 -25.62
N GLY A 23 -14.35 -12.86 -25.05
CA GLY A 23 -14.12 -12.40 -23.68
C GLY A 23 -14.40 -13.59 -22.76
N PRO A 24 -13.50 -13.97 -21.80
CA PRO A 24 -13.76 -15.10 -20.92
C PRO A 24 -15.03 -14.83 -20.12
N GLY A 25 -16.08 -15.61 -20.39
CA GLY A 25 -17.31 -15.63 -19.62
C GLY A 25 -17.06 -16.12 -18.19
N ALA A 26 -18.02 -15.93 -17.31
CA ALA A 26 -17.94 -16.44 -15.93
C ALA A 26 -17.73 -17.97 -15.88
N ASP A 27 -18.06 -18.67 -16.96
CA ASP A 27 -17.98 -20.12 -17.09
C ASP A 27 -16.55 -20.66 -17.33
N ASP A 28 -15.59 -19.80 -17.71
CA ASP A 28 -14.21 -20.22 -18.01
C ASP A 28 -13.28 -20.24 -16.78
N LEU A 29 -13.81 -19.91 -15.59
CA LEU A 29 -13.02 -19.92 -14.37
C LEU A 29 -12.77 -21.35 -13.88
N PRO A 30 -11.57 -21.63 -13.30
CA PRO A 30 -11.33 -22.86 -12.54
C PRO A 30 -12.37 -23.06 -11.44
N GLY A 31 -12.69 -24.33 -11.11
CA GLY A 31 -13.70 -24.66 -10.09
C GLY A 31 -13.45 -23.97 -8.75
N TYR A 32 -12.21 -23.95 -8.28
CA TYR A 32 -11.83 -23.30 -7.03
C TYR A 32 -12.03 -21.77 -7.02
N ALA A 33 -12.04 -21.14 -8.18
CA ALA A 33 -12.28 -19.70 -8.35
C ALA A 33 -13.76 -19.34 -8.48
N ARG A 34 -14.63 -20.36 -8.53
CA ARG A 34 -16.10 -20.23 -8.56
C ARG A 34 -16.78 -20.62 -7.25
N GLU A 35 -15.99 -21.01 -6.25
CA GLU A 35 -16.53 -21.37 -4.93
C GLU A 35 -17.29 -20.20 -4.30
N ALA A 36 -18.31 -20.53 -3.51
CA ALA A 36 -19.09 -19.53 -2.80
C ALA A 36 -18.18 -18.69 -1.88
N GLY A 37 -18.34 -17.36 -1.90
CA GLY A 37 -17.50 -16.45 -1.12
C GLY A 37 -16.23 -15.97 -1.81
N VAL A 38 -15.87 -16.50 -3.00
CA VAL A 38 -14.75 -16.02 -3.80
C VAL A 38 -15.18 -14.82 -4.64
N PRO A 39 -14.75 -13.57 -4.35
CA PRO A 39 -15.13 -12.40 -5.13
C PRO A 39 -14.47 -12.42 -6.51
N ARG A 40 -15.15 -11.89 -7.51
CA ARG A 40 -14.54 -11.67 -8.83
C ARG A 40 -13.72 -10.39 -8.81
N VAL A 41 -12.40 -10.52 -8.90
CA VAL A 41 -11.46 -9.39 -8.78
C VAL A 41 -10.81 -9.09 -10.14
N LYS A 42 -11.04 -7.89 -10.65
CA LYS A 42 -10.38 -7.34 -11.85
C LYS A 42 -9.53 -6.11 -11.52
N SER A 43 -9.79 -5.47 -10.39
CA SER A 43 -9.08 -4.29 -9.89
C SER A 43 -9.12 -4.24 -8.37
N GLU A 44 -8.33 -3.38 -7.76
CA GLU A 44 -8.35 -3.17 -6.30
C GLU A 44 -9.73 -2.73 -5.77
N ARG A 45 -10.53 -2.06 -6.60
CA ARG A 45 -11.88 -1.61 -6.21
C ARG A 45 -12.88 -2.75 -6.03
N ASP A 46 -12.58 -3.91 -6.60
CA ASP A 46 -13.43 -5.09 -6.49
C ASP A 46 -13.16 -5.90 -5.22
N LEU A 47 -12.11 -5.51 -4.47
CA LEU A 47 -11.74 -6.17 -3.21
C LEU A 47 -12.63 -5.66 -2.08
N PRO A 48 -13.42 -6.52 -1.44
CA PRO A 48 -14.09 -6.15 -0.20
C PRO A 48 -13.08 -5.92 0.93
N GLY A 49 -13.47 -5.17 1.97
CA GLY A 49 -12.62 -5.03 3.16
C GLY A 49 -12.40 -6.35 3.87
N LEU A 50 -11.22 -6.52 4.45
CA LEU A 50 -10.86 -7.71 5.22
C LEU A 50 -11.23 -7.55 6.71
N PRO A 51 -11.45 -8.65 7.45
CA PRO A 51 -11.84 -8.59 8.86
C PRO A 51 -10.89 -7.82 9.76
N LEU A 52 -9.58 -7.80 9.46
CA LEU A 52 -8.60 -7.09 10.27
C LEU A 52 -8.57 -5.58 10.04
N ASP A 53 -9.05 -5.08 8.90
CA ASP A 53 -9.05 -3.64 8.56
C ASP A 53 -9.71 -2.78 9.66
N ARG A 54 -10.75 -3.31 10.31
CA ARG A 54 -11.43 -2.61 11.42
C ARG A 54 -10.59 -2.46 12.69
N TYR A 55 -9.49 -3.19 12.79
CA TYR A 55 -8.56 -3.13 13.92
C TYR A 55 -7.31 -2.30 13.61
N GLU A 56 -7.24 -1.67 12.45
CA GLU A 56 -6.18 -0.77 12.05
C GLU A 56 -6.65 0.69 12.08
N PHE A 57 -5.72 1.63 12.16
CA PHE A 57 -6.03 3.03 11.97
C PHE A 57 -6.31 3.30 10.49
N SER A 58 -7.42 3.97 10.22
CA SER A 58 -7.73 4.40 8.86
C SER A 58 -6.81 5.54 8.40
N GLY A 59 -6.72 5.79 7.09
CA GLY A 59 -5.99 6.95 6.57
C GLY A 59 -6.50 8.29 7.14
N ARG A 60 -7.80 8.36 7.51
CA ARG A 60 -8.36 9.52 8.22
C ARG A 60 -7.81 9.63 9.64
N ASP A 61 -7.69 8.50 10.36
CA ASP A 61 -7.11 8.48 11.69
C ASP A 61 -5.66 8.96 11.66
N HIS A 62 -4.84 8.44 10.72
CA HIS A 62 -3.45 8.85 10.56
C HIS A 62 -3.33 10.36 10.31
N LYS A 63 -4.11 10.89 9.36
CA LYS A 63 -4.11 12.33 9.08
C LYS A 63 -4.47 13.17 10.32
N ARG A 64 -5.43 12.73 11.12
CA ARG A 64 -5.83 13.42 12.37
C ARG A 64 -4.76 13.31 13.46
N MET A 65 -4.13 12.15 13.59
CA MET A 65 -3.01 11.94 14.51
C MET A 65 -1.84 12.86 14.14
N ASP A 66 -1.50 13.01 12.87
CA ASP A 66 -0.46 13.92 12.41
C ASP A 66 -0.80 15.38 12.73
N GLN A 67 -2.05 15.79 12.53
CA GLN A 67 -2.52 17.13 12.89
C GLN A 67 -2.45 17.38 14.41
N ALA A 68 -2.87 16.40 15.21
CA ALA A 68 -2.81 16.51 16.66
C ALA A 68 -1.35 16.56 17.15
N ARG A 69 -0.49 15.68 16.62
CA ARG A 69 0.94 15.69 16.92
C ARG A 69 1.57 17.04 16.58
N ALA A 70 1.29 17.59 15.41
CA ALA A 70 1.83 18.90 15.01
C ALA A 70 1.42 20.01 16.00
N ARG A 71 0.18 19.99 16.52
CA ARG A 71 -0.27 20.95 17.54
C ARG A 71 0.48 20.77 18.87
N LEU A 72 0.64 19.52 19.33
CA LEU A 72 1.38 19.21 20.56
C LEU A 72 2.83 19.64 20.48
N VAL A 73 3.50 19.31 19.37
CA VAL A 73 4.89 19.73 19.10
C VAL A 73 4.99 21.26 19.12
N ARG A 74 4.11 21.96 18.40
CA ARG A 74 4.11 23.43 18.39
C ARG A 74 3.86 24.02 19.78
N GLN A 75 2.97 23.43 20.58
CA GLN A 75 2.71 23.86 21.95
C GLN A 75 3.97 23.69 22.83
N CYS A 76 4.64 22.56 22.72
CA CYS A 76 5.91 22.30 23.40
C CYS A 76 6.97 23.33 22.97
N MET A 77 7.21 23.53 21.69
CA MET A 77 8.19 24.52 21.18
C MET A 77 7.91 25.93 21.69
N ARG A 78 6.64 26.36 21.70
CA ARG A 78 6.25 27.65 22.26
C ARG A 78 6.56 27.79 23.76
N SER A 79 6.47 26.71 24.53
CA SER A 79 6.81 26.73 25.96
C SER A 79 8.32 26.95 26.21
N PHE A 80 9.15 26.67 25.21
CA PHE A 80 10.57 27.02 25.17
C PHE A 80 10.84 28.41 24.59
N GLY A 81 9.78 29.19 24.31
CA GLY A 81 9.84 30.55 23.82
C GLY A 81 10.04 30.71 22.32
N PHE A 82 9.81 29.64 21.53
CA PHE A 82 9.77 29.69 20.08
C PHE A 82 8.35 29.99 19.60
N ALA A 83 7.91 31.24 19.84
CA ALA A 83 6.53 31.67 19.56
C ALA A 83 6.12 31.47 18.11
N ASP A 84 7.05 31.69 17.19
CA ASP A 84 6.86 31.64 15.73
C ASP A 84 7.12 30.25 15.13
N PHE A 85 7.28 29.22 15.98
CA PHE A 85 7.50 27.87 15.50
C PHE A 85 6.32 27.43 14.60
N PRO A 86 6.57 26.98 13.36
CA PRO A 86 5.51 26.62 12.43
C PRO A 86 4.76 25.36 12.86
N LEU A 87 3.51 25.24 12.45
CA LEU A 87 2.73 24.02 12.70
C LEU A 87 3.31 22.81 11.95
N HIS A 88 3.78 23.05 10.75
CA HIS A 88 4.45 22.07 9.89
C HIS A 88 5.80 22.63 9.48
N PRO A 89 6.86 22.36 10.29
CA PRO A 89 8.20 22.85 9.98
C PRO A 89 8.74 22.22 8.72
N GLY A 90 9.53 22.97 7.97
CA GLY A 90 10.31 22.45 6.84
C GLY A 90 11.35 21.41 7.30
N HIS A 91 11.93 20.70 6.37
CA HIS A 91 13.00 19.74 6.65
C HIS A 91 14.22 20.47 7.23
N GLY A 92 14.76 19.95 8.32
CA GLY A 92 16.02 20.45 8.87
C GLY A 92 17.21 20.07 7.99
N PRO A 93 18.36 20.76 8.16
CA PRO A 93 19.54 20.58 7.32
C PRO A 93 20.16 19.17 7.33
N GLN A 94 19.73 18.31 8.24
CA GLN A 94 20.23 16.93 8.37
C GLN A 94 19.31 15.85 7.81
N MET A 95 18.10 16.21 7.35
CA MET A 95 17.25 15.25 6.65
C MET A 95 17.64 15.23 5.18
N SER A 96 18.41 14.23 4.78
CA SER A 96 18.72 14.01 3.37
C SER A 96 17.42 13.71 2.60
N GLU A 97 17.30 14.26 1.39
CA GLU A 97 16.17 14.08 0.46
C GLU A 97 15.81 12.60 0.16
N LYS A 98 16.67 11.66 0.57
CA LYS A 98 16.51 10.21 0.34
C LYS A 98 15.49 9.52 1.25
N PHE A 99 14.88 10.18 2.23
CA PHE A 99 13.94 9.53 3.16
C PHE A 99 12.47 9.58 2.72
N ILE A 100 12.17 10.10 1.54
CA ILE A 100 10.87 9.91 0.89
C ILE A 100 10.90 8.57 0.15
N ALA A 101 11.25 7.53 0.86
CA ALA A 101 11.15 6.19 0.34
C ALA A 101 9.70 5.74 0.48
N THR A 102 9.00 5.75 -0.62
CA THR A 102 8.23 4.61 -1.11
C THR A 102 7.96 3.50 -0.08
N ALA A 103 7.33 3.81 1.03
CA ALA A 103 6.58 2.81 1.77
C ALA A 103 5.33 2.48 0.94
N VAL A 104 5.55 1.93 -0.24
CA VAL A 104 4.46 1.37 -1.01
C VAL A 104 4.09 0.07 -0.34
N SER A 105 2.94 0.09 0.31
CA SER A 105 2.30 -1.14 0.75
C SER A 105 2.02 -2.00 -0.48
N VAL A 106 2.88 -2.97 -0.71
CA VAL A 106 2.69 -3.91 -1.81
C VAL A 106 1.74 -4.99 -1.34
N SER A 107 0.61 -5.09 -2.02
CA SER A 107 -0.36 -6.15 -1.77
C SER A 107 0.29 -7.53 -1.95
N PRO A 108 -0.06 -8.55 -1.13
CA PRO A 108 0.52 -9.89 -1.23
C PRO A 108 0.36 -10.56 -2.60
N TYR A 109 -0.54 -10.06 -3.44
CA TYR A 109 -0.80 -10.51 -4.81
C TYR A 109 -0.15 -9.60 -5.87
N GLY A 110 0.70 -8.64 -5.50
CA GLY A 110 1.33 -7.70 -6.43
C GLY A 110 0.36 -6.67 -7.01
N ILE A 111 0.60 -6.22 -8.24
CA ILE A 111 -0.20 -5.19 -8.92
C ILE A 111 -1.47 -5.76 -9.58
N LEU A 112 -2.54 -4.96 -9.66
CA LEU A 112 -3.80 -5.30 -10.35
C LEU A 112 -4.16 -4.33 -11.48
N ASP A 113 -3.47 -3.20 -11.58
CA ASP A 113 -3.74 -2.18 -12.58
C ASP A 113 -3.02 -2.50 -13.90
N LEU A 114 -3.81 -2.83 -14.94
CA LEU A 114 -3.27 -3.13 -16.25
C LEU A 114 -2.68 -1.88 -16.95
N GLY A 115 -3.19 -0.70 -16.63
CA GLY A 115 -2.66 0.56 -17.16
C GLY A 115 -1.26 0.85 -16.58
N GLN A 116 -1.08 0.62 -15.28
CA GLN A 116 0.22 0.67 -14.63
C GLN A 116 1.17 -0.37 -15.24
N ALA A 117 0.74 -1.64 -15.32
CA ALA A 117 1.56 -2.72 -15.88
C ALA A 117 2.08 -2.40 -17.30
N ARG A 118 1.24 -1.81 -18.15
CA ARG A 118 1.59 -1.46 -19.54
C ARG A 118 2.57 -0.29 -19.64
N ARG A 119 2.54 0.66 -18.72
CA ARG A 119 3.36 1.87 -18.77
C ARG A 119 4.61 1.78 -17.90
N TRP A 120 4.48 1.20 -16.72
CA TRP A 120 5.49 1.26 -15.67
C TRP A 120 5.95 -0.11 -15.18
N GLY A 121 5.45 -1.20 -15.80
CA GLY A 121 5.76 -2.55 -15.37
C GLY A 121 5.32 -2.77 -13.92
N TYR A 122 6.25 -3.21 -13.10
CA TYR A 122 6.07 -3.32 -11.65
C TYR A 122 6.40 -2.03 -10.89
N GLY A 123 6.93 -1.02 -11.58
CA GLY A 123 7.25 0.29 -11.03
C GLY A 123 6.02 1.20 -10.85
N PHE A 124 6.28 2.45 -10.48
CA PHE A 124 5.27 3.47 -10.26
C PHE A 124 5.37 4.56 -11.33
N ASP A 125 4.25 5.25 -11.52
CA ASP A 125 4.19 6.46 -12.32
C ASP A 125 5.06 7.56 -11.66
N PRO A 126 6.18 7.98 -12.28
CA PRO A 126 7.07 8.98 -11.70
C PRO A 126 6.39 10.34 -11.48
N GLU A 127 5.48 10.75 -12.36
CA GLU A 127 4.74 12.01 -12.21
C GLU A 127 3.80 11.94 -10.99
N ARG A 128 3.16 10.80 -10.79
CA ARG A 128 2.32 10.55 -9.63
C ARG A 128 3.13 10.48 -8.34
N ALA A 129 4.31 9.85 -8.38
CA ALA A 129 5.23 9.81 -7.26
C ALA A 129 5.75 11.22 -6.92
N ALA A 130 6.17 12.01 -7.93
CA ALA A 130 6.60 13.38 -7.76
C ALA A 130 5.48 14.26 -7.17
N ALA A 131 4.26 14.18 -7.70
CA ALA A 131 3.10 14.90 -7.18
C ALA A 131 2.71 14.50 -5.75
N TRP A 132 2.95 13.24 -5.39
CA TRP A 132 2.78 12.78 -4.01
C TRP A 132 3.84 13.38 -3.09
N ASN A 133 5.11 13.37 -3.51
CA ASN A 133 6.23 13.92 -2.77
C ASN A 133 6.06 15.44 -2.57
N GLU A 134 5.67 16.18 -3.61
CA GLU A 134 5.38 17.61 -3.52
C GLU A 134 4.26 17.93 -2.51
N LYS A 135 3.22 17.09 -2.45
CA LYS A 135 2.15 17.23 -1.44
C LYS A 135 2.60 16.88 -0.04
N ALA A 136 3.56 15.97 0.09
CA ALA A 136 4.12 15.54 1.38
C ALA A 136 5.18 16.52 1.89
N GLU A 137 5.75 17.38 1.01
CA GLU A 137 6.72 18.39 1.42
C GLU A 137 6.11 19.34 2.46
N PRO A 138 6.77 19.51 3.61
CA PRO A 138 6.32 20.46 4.62
C PRO A 138 6.53 21.88 4.09
N LYS A 139 5.43 22.66 4.09
CA LYS A 139 5.39 24.04 3.54
C LYS A 139 5.84 25.12 4.56
N GLY A 140 6.25 24.71 5.75
CA GLY A 140 6.72 25.64 6.77
C GLY A 140 8.17 26.05 6.58
N ARG A 141 8.58 27.12 7.26
CA ARG A 141 9.99 27.50 7.29
C ARG A 141 10.84 26.40 7.91
N VAL A 142 12.10 26.33 7.48
CA VAL A 142 13.09 25.46 8.11
C VAL A 142 13.34 25.92 9.55
N PRO A 143 13.36 25.01 10.55
CA PRO A 143 13.75 25.35 11.91
C PRO A 143 15.19 25.87 11.95
N THR A 144 15.44 26.84 12.84
CA THR A 144 16.82 27.20 13.19
C THR A 144 17.52 26.04 13.89
N GLN A 145 18.85 26.05 13.96
CA GLN A 145 19.62 25.02 14.66
C GLN A 145 19.11 24.81 16.10
N ARG A 146 18.90 25.90 16.84
CA ARG A 146 18.40 25.84 18.23
C ARG A 146 16.97 25.31 18.34
N GLU A 147 16.11 25.65 17.40
CA GLU A 147 14.77 25.04 17.32
C GLU A 147 14.85 23.54 16.99
N TYR A 148 15.76 23.17 16.10
CA TYR A 148 15.97 21.77 15.72
C TYR A 148 16.45 20.93 16.92
N GLU A 149 17.39 21.47 17.72
CA GLU A 149 17.86 20.84 18.94
C GLU A 149 16.73 20.58 19.95
N VAL A 150 15.87 21.57 20.19
CA VAL A 150 14.73 21.41 21.12
C VAL A 150 13.64 20.52 20.51
N LEU A 151 13.46 20.58 19.18
CA LEU A 151 12.48 19.75 18.48
C LEU A 151 12.78 18.25 18.59
N HIS A 152 14.06 17.88 18.46
CA HIS A 152 14.48 16.48 18.41
C HIS A 152 15.17 15.97 19.67
N GLY A 153 15.36 16.86 20.66
CA GLY A 153 16.26 16.56 21.77
C GLY A 153 17.73 16.63 21.29
N PHE A 154 18.56 17.21 22.07
CA PHE A 154 19.96 17.37 21.69
C PHE A 154 20.56 16.02 21.31
N GLY A 155 20.85 15.83 20.04
CA GLY A 155 21.60 14.69 19.50
C GLY A 155 23.07 14.84 19.92
N THR A 156 23.51 14.02 20.76
CA THR A 156 24.32 14.31 21.88
C THR A 156 25.60 13.54 21.96
N GLU A 157 26.34 13.49 20.90
CA GLU A 157 27.76 13.18 21.07
C GLU A 157 28.54 14.28 21.81
N ASP A 158 28.00 15.53 21.86
CA ASP A 158 28.70 16.69 22.43
C ASP A 158 28.09 17.32 23.69
N GLY A 159 27.20 16.61 24.41
CA GLY A 159 26.72 17.10 25.72
C GLY A 159 25.96 18.43 25.70
N GLY A 160 25.13 18.67 24.67
CA GLY A 160 24.32 19.89 24.53
C GLY A 160 23.48 20.21 25.77
N GLU A 161 23.20 21.49 25.96
CA GLU A 161 22.43 22.03 27.09
C GLU A 161 21.03 21.38 27.15
N LYS A 162 20.80 20.51 28.15
CA LYS A 162 19.48 19.92 28.41
C LYS A 162 18.44 20.93 28.92
N VAL A 163 18.85 22.16 29.22
CA VAL A 163 18.01 23.22 29.79
C VAL A 163 17.96 24.41 28.84
N VAL A 164 16.79 24.75 28.31
CA VAL A 164 16.58 25.94 27.47
C VAL A 164 15.63 26.88 28.19
N ARG A 165 16.07 28.14 28.41
CA ARG A 165 15.29 29.16 29.14
C ARG A 165 14.77 28.68 30.50
N GLY A 166 15.62 27.95 31.23
CA GLY A 166 15.30 27.42 32.57
C GLY A 166 14.35 26.21 32.57
N ARG A 167 14.08 25.62 31.43
CA ARG A 167 13.24 24.41 31.30
C ARG A 167 14.04 23.26 30.72
N GLU A 168 13.87 22.08 31.29
CA GLU A 168 14.48 20.87 30.79
C GLU A 168 13.80 20.45 29.47
N VAL A 169 14.62 20.15 28.46
CA VAL A 169 14.13 19.62 27.16
C VAL A 169 13.76 18.16 27.34
N PRO A 170 12.55 17.74 26.94
CA PRO A 170 12.13 16.35 27.05
C PRO A 170 13.08 15.41 26.30
N ASP A 171 13.21 14.18 26.76
CA ASP A 171 13.95 13.13 26.04
C ASP A 171 13.38 12.92 24.65
N GLY A 172 14.25 13.04 23.63
CA GLY A 172 13.86 13.04 22.22
C GLY A 172 13.12 14.31 21.78
N GLY A 173 13.18 15.38 22.61
CA GLY A 173 12.64 16.69 22.29
C GLY A 173 11.13 16.78 22.26
N CYS A 174 10.65 17.91 21.74
CA CYS A 174 9.22 18.18 21.56
C CYS A 174 8.54 17.20 20.59
N ALA A 175 9.28 16.65 19.63
CA ALA A 175 8.74 15.66 18.69
C ALA A 175 8.37 14.36 19.39
N ALA A 176 9.25 13.83 20.23
CA ALA A 176 8.98 12.62 21.01
C ALA A 176 7.92 12.87 22.10
N GLU A 177 7.94 14.04 22.74
CA GLU A 177 6.91 14.44 23.71
C GLU A 177 5.52 14.49 23.07
N GLY A 178 5.38 15.10 21.88
CA GLY A 178 4.14 15.13 21.15
C GLY A 178 3.63 13.72 20.78
N ALA A 179 4.55 12.82 20.43
CA ALA A 179 4.20 11.42 20.16
C ALA A 179 3.74 10.68 21.42
N ARG A 180 4.45 10.83 22.56
CA ARG A 180 4.06 10.22 23.84
C ARG A 180 2.68 10.70 24.30
N ARG A 181 2.39 11.98 24.19
CA ARG A 181 1.08 12.53 24.57
C ARG A 181 -0.08 12.01 23.75
N LEU A 182 0.12 11.66 22.47
CA LEU A 182 -0.93 11.05 21.66
C LEU A 182 -1.34 9.67 22.16
N VAL A 183 -0.42 8.93 22.76
CA VAL A 183 -0.64 7.57 23.28
C VAL A 183 -0.73 7.55 24.81
N GLU A 184 -0.90 8.71 25.43
CA GLU A 184 -1.08 8.80 26.88
C GLU A 184 -2.30 8.00 27.33
N GLY A 185 -2.14 7.20 28.39
CA GLY A 185 -3.18 6.30 28.87
C GLY A 185 -3.32 4.97 28.10
N VAL A 186 -2.53 4.74 27.05
CA VAL A 186 -2.38 3.42 26.44
C VAL A 186 -1.36 2.63 27.27
N GLY A 187 -1.84 1.54 27.89
CA GLY A 187 -1.01 0.73 28.78
C GLY A 187 0.00 -0.16 28.06
N ASP A 188 -0.23 -0.47 26.79
CA ASP A 188 0.61 -1.35 25.98
C ASP A 188 0.75 -0.80 24.55
N GLN A 189 1.83 -0.06 24.33
CA GLN A 189 2.11 0.54 23.03
C GLN A 189 2.60 -0.49 22.00
N GLU A 190 3.26 -1.56 22.42
CA GLU A 190 3.67 -2.64 21.53
C GLU A 190 2.43 -3.33 20.96
N ARG A 191 1.43 -3.61 21.80
CA ARG A 191 0.13 -4.12 21.33
C ARG A 191 -0.55 -3.15 20.39
N LEU A 192 -0.61 -1.86 20.72
CA LEU A 192 -1.26 -0.83 19.89
C LEU A 192 -0.75 -0.84 18.45
N TRP A 193 0.57 -0.91 18.27
CA TRP A 193 1.22 -0.75 16.96
C TRP A 193 1.56 -2.08 16.27
N GLY A 194 1.81 -3.14 17.04
CA GLY A 194 2.36 -4.40 16.54
C GLY A 194 1.39 -5.58 16.51
N TYR A 195 0.32 -5.56 17.32
CA TYR A 195 -0.54 -6.74 17.45
C TYR A 195 -1.19 -7.16 16.13
N VAL A 196 -1.88 -6.22 15.46
CA VAL A 196 -2.60 -6.53 14.22
C VAL A 196 -1.62 -6.93 13.11
N SER A 197 -0.53 -6.19 12.93
CA SER A 197 0.48 -6.52 11.92
C SER A 197 1.14 -7.87 12.16
N GLY A 198 1.45 -8.22 13.40
CA GLY A 198 1.98 -9.54 13.76
C GLY A 198 0.98 -10.68 13.53
N ARG A 199 -0.33 -10.43 13.71
CA ARG A 199 -1.38 -11.39 13.34
C ARG A 199 -1.52 -11.52 11.84
N THR A 200 -1.52 -10.38 11.11
CA THR A 200 -1.57 -10.36 9.63
C THR A 200 -0.44 -11.18 9.04
N GLN A 201 0.79 -10.99 9.49
CA GLN A 201 1.93 -11.78 8.99
C GLN A 201 1.71 -13.30 9.15
N LYS A 202 1.27 -13.77 10.32
CA LYS A 202 0.98 -15.20 10.57
C LYS A 202 -0.14 -15.71 9.68
N ILE A 203 -1.15 -14.90 9.46
CA ILE A 203 -2.28 -15.24 8.58
C ILE A 203 -1.82 -15.32 7.14
N ASP A 204 -1.00 -14.37 6.65
CA ASP A 204 -0.48 -14.37 5.29
C ASP A 204 0.38 -15.61 5.00
N GLU A 205 1.19 -16.07 5.97
CA GLU A 205 1.93 -17.32 5.88
C GLU A 205 0.97 -18.53 5.75
N ALA A 206 -0.12 -18.53 6.54
CA ALA A 206 -1.13 -19.58 6.48
C ALA A 206 -1.96 -19.52 5.18
N VAL A 207 -2.21 -18.34 4.63
CA VAL A 207 -2.87 -18.14 3.33
C VAL A 207 -1.97 -18.64 2.19
N ALA A 208 -0.70 -18.28 2.20
CA ALA A 208 0.26 -18.74 1.19
C ALA A 208 0.43 -20.27 1.19
N SER A 209 0.22 -20.91 2.36
CA SER A 209 0.31 -22.36 2.54
C SER A 209 -1.01 -23.10 2.23
N ASP A 210 -2.12 -22.39 2.02
CA ASP A 210 -3.42 -23.01 1.70
C ASP A 210 -3.42 -23.62 0.30
N GLU A 211 -3.93 -24.84 0.15
CA GLU A 211 -3.89 -25.58 -1.12
C GLU A 211 -4.68 -24.86 -2.23
N ARG A 212 -5.74 -24.14 -1.92
CA ARG A 212 -6.52 -23.36 -2.89
C ARG A 212 -5.66 -22.23 -3.48
N VAL A 213 -4.90 -21.52 -2.63
CA VAL A 213 -3.97 -20.45 -3.03
C VAL A 213 -2.81 -21.01 -3.83
N ARG A 214 -2.19 -22.10 -3.34
CA ARG A 214 -1.10 -22.77 -4.06
C ARG A 214 -1.54 -23.24 -5.45
N ARG A 215 -2.74 -23.81 -5.57
CA ARG A 215 -3.31 -24.21 -6.87
C ARG A 215 -3.51 -22.99 -7.78
N ALA A 216 -4.11 -21.92 -7.25
CA ALA A 216 -4.32 -20.70 -8.00
C ALA A 216 -2.99 -20.08 -8.48
N PHE A 217 -1.93 -20.13 -7.66
CA PHE A 217 -0.60 -19.65 -8.05
C PHE A 217 0.07 -20.54 -9.11
N ARG A 218 -0.04 -21.87 -9.00
CA ARG A 218 0.45 -22.79 -10.05
C ARG A 218 -0.25 -22.56 -11.39
N ASP A 219 -1.57 -22.37 -11.38
CA ASP A 219 -2.32 -22.11 -12.62
C ASP A 219 -1.97 -20.75 -13.20
N TRP A 220 -1.81 -19.71 -12.36
CA TRP A 220 -1.32 -18.40 -12.74
C TRP A 220 0.09 -18.47 -13.34
N SER A 221 1.02 -19.16 -12.71
CA SER A 221 2.39 -19.36 -13.19
C SER A 221 2.42 -19.99 -14.58
N ARG A 222 1.64 -21.07 -14.78
CA ARG A 222 1.48 -21.72 -16.10
C ARG A 222 0.91 -20.77 -17.15
N CYS A 223 -0.02 -19.90 -16.76
CA CYS A 223 -0.58 -18.89 -17.66
C CYS A 223 0.49 -17.87 -18.09
N VAL A 224 1.34 -17.40 -17.15
CA VAL A 224 2.44 -16.47 -17.42
C VAL A 224 3.49 -17.11 -18.32
N MET A 225 3.90 -18.35 -18.01
CA MET A 225 4.82 -19.12 -18.87
C MET A 225 4.26 -19.35 -20.29
N GLY A 226 2.98 -19.67 -20.39
CA GLY A 226 2.29 -19.84 -21.68
C GLY A 226 2.28 -18.58 -22.55
N ARG A 227 2.65 -17.42 -22.00
CA ARG A 227 2.84 -16.15 -22.71
C ARG A 227 4.30 -15.84 -23.02
N GLY A 228 5.22 -16.77 -22.74
CA GLY A 228 6.64 -16.64 -23.05
C GLY A 228 7.48 -15.95 -21.97
N PHE A 229 6.97 -15.84 -20.74
CA PHE A 229 7.69 -15.27 -19.61
C PHE A 229 8.19 -16.37 -18.67
N GLU A 230 9.04 -15.99 -17.70
CA GLU A 230 9.64 -16.91 -16.75
C GLU A 230 8.62 -17.51 -15.78
N GLU A 231 9.00 -18.63 -15.20
CA GLU A 231 8.25 -19.28 -14.13
C GLU A 231 8.47 -18.54 -12.82
N TYR A 232 7.39 -18.19 -12.15
CA TYR A 232 7.40 -17.60 -10.81
C TYR A 232 6.50 -18.42 -9.88
N GLU A 233 6.94 -18.60 -8.64
CA GLU A 233 6.15 -19.35 -7.64
C GLU A 233 4.89 -18.60 -7.18
N SER A 234 4.88 -17.27 -7.30
CA SER A 234 3.76 -16.41 -6.90
C SER A 234 3.80 -15.06 -7.63
N PRO A 235 2.65 -14.34 -7.70
CA PRO A 235 2.62 -12.97 -8.21
C PRO A 235 3.57 -12.02 -7.48
N MET A 236 3.76 -12.24 -6.18
CA MET A 236 4.70 -11.45 -5.38
C MET A 236 6.16 -11.75 -5.73
N ALA A 237 6.50 -13.00 -6.05
CA ALA A 237 7.83 -13.36 -6.52
C ALA A 237 8.16 -12.66 -7.86
N ALA A 238 7.20 -12.62 -8.79
CA ALA A 238 7.35 -11.88 -10.04
C ALA A 238 7.52 -10.37 -9.79
N PHE A 239 6.71 -9.80 -8.89
CA PHE A 239 6.81 -8.38 -8.52
C PHE A 239 8.18 -8.01 -7.93
N ARG A 240 8.78 -8.90 -7.12
CA ARG A 240 10.04 -8.67 -6.40
C ARG A 240 11.28 -9.18 -7.14
N ASP A 241 11.14 -9.55 -8.39
CA ASP A 241 12.30 -10.04 -9.15
C ASP A 241 13.37 -8.96 -9.26
N LYS A 242 14.58 -9.29 -8.80
CA LYS A 242 15.74 -8.40 -8.84
C LYS A 242 16.13 -7.98 -10.26
N ALA A 243 15.71 -8.75 -11.27
CA ALA A 243 15.93 -8.41 -12.67
C ALA A 243 15.33 -7.05 -13.06
N TRP A 244 14.30 -6.58 -12.36
CA TRP A 244 13.67 -5.28 -12.64
C TRP A 244 14.54 -4.08 -12.27
N SER A 245 15.46 -4.24 -11.31
CA SER A 245 16.44 -3.22 -10.91
C SER A 245 17.86 -3.48 -11.43
N ALA A 246 18.12 -4.65 -12.00
CA ALA A 246 19.44 -5.01 -12.50
C ALA A 246 19.84 -4.12 -13.69
N GLY A 247 20.99 -3.45 -13.57
CA GLY A 247 21.51 -2.56 -14.61
C GLY A 247 20.85 -1.19 -14.71
N ARG A 248 19.94 -0.84 -13.79
CA ARG A 248 19.45 0.53 -13.67
C ARG A 248 20.41 1.34 -12.82
N GLU A 249 21.10 2.29 -13.45
CA GLU A 249 21.94 3.28 -12.74
C GLU A 249 21.08 4.33 -12.03
N ASP A 250 19.84 4.53 -12.51
CA ASP A 250 18.88 5.49 -11.99
C ASP A 250 17.57 4.79 -11.67
N ALA A 251 17.00 5.11 -10.49
CA ALA A 251 15.69 4.62 -10.07
C ALA A 251 14.55 5.07 -11.01
N ASP A 252 14.76 6.18 -11.73
CA ASP A 252 13.80 6.76 -12.68
C ASP A 252 13.95 6.21 -14.11
N ALA A 253 14.91 5.29 -14.34
CA ALA A 253 15.06 4.67 -15.65
C ALA A 253 13.79 3.91 -16.06
N PRO A 254 13.37 3.99 -17.34
CA PRO A 254 12.16 3.33 -17.81
C PRO A 254 12.28 1.81 -17.65
N PRO A 255 11.14 1.12 -17.40
CA PRO A 255 11.12 -0.34 -17.28
C PRO A 255 11.52 -1.01 -18.59
N SER A 256 12.19 -2.17 -18.51
CA SER A 256 12.53 -2.96 -19.67
C SER A 256 11.30 -3.53 -20.36
N GLN A 257 11.40 -3.85 -21.68
CA GLN A 257 10.31 -4.50 -22.40
C GLN A 257 9.93 -5.86 -21.78
N ARG A 258 10.90 -6.56 -21.21
CA ARG A 258 10.67 -7.80 -20.47
C ARG A 258 9.85 -7.56 -19.21
N GLU A 259 10.17 -6.56 -18.42
CA GLU A 259 9.40 -6.17 -17.22
C GLU A 259 7.97 -5.79 -17.59
N LEU A 260 7.79 -4.91 -18.59
CA LEU A 260 6.48 -4.50 -19.08
C LEU A 260 5.64 -5.71 -19.51
N GLY A 261 6.21 -6.60 -20.32
CA GLY A 261 5.55 -7.80 -20.81
C GLY A 261 5.18 -8.76 -19.67
N THR A 262 6.08 -8.98 -18.73
CA THR A 262 5.83 -9.84 -17.55
C THR A 262 4.72 -9.25 -16.66
N ALA A 263 4.75 -7.96 -16.38
CA ALA A 263 3.74 -7.29 -15.56
C ALA A 263 2.35 -7.32 -16.21
N VAL A 264 2.28 -7.14 -17.53
CA VAL A 264 1.03 -7.28 -18.28
C VAL A 264 0.50 -8.70 -18.22
N ALA A 265 1.37 -9.70 -18.47
CA ALA A 265 0.99 -11.11 -18.40
C ALA A 265 0.51 -11.50 -17.01
N ASP A 266 1.21 -11.03 -15.95
CA ASP A 266 0.84 -11.22 -14.56
C ASP A 266 -0.58 -10.72 -14.27
N VAL A 267 -0.88 -9.46 -14.58
CA VAL A 267 -2.21 -8.87 -14.31
C VAL A 267 -3.31 -9.58 -15.11
N GLU A 268 -3.08 -9.86 -16.38
CA GLU A 268 -4.07 -10.51 -17.23
C GLU A 268 -4.33 -11.97 -16.80
N CYS A 269 -3.29 -12.72 -16.41
CA CYS A 269 -3.42 -14.08 -15.88
C CYS A 269 -4.17 -14.10 -14.55
N LYS A 270 -3.88 -13.17 -13.64
CA LYS A 270 -4.64 -12.99 -12.39
C LYS A 270 -6.13 -12.73 -12.64
N ARG A 271 -6.44 -11.86 -13.59
CA ARG A 271 -7.82 -11.54 -13.97
C ARG A 271 -8.53 -12.72 -14.64
N LYS A 272 -7.83 -13.43 -15.55
CA LYS A 272 -8.35 -14.61 -16.24
C LYS A 272 -8.71 -15.72 -15.27
N LEU A 273 -7.82 -16.01 -14.31
CA LEU A 273 -7.96 -17.14 -13.38
C LEU A 273 -8.59 -16.75 -12.03
N ASN A 274 -8.87 -15.45 -11.82
CA ASN A 274 -9.35 -14.90 -10.56
C ASN A 274 -8.44 -15.23 -9.35
N THR A 275 -7.14 -15.31 -9.58
CA THR A 275 -6.13 -15.69 -8.59
C THR A 275 -6.22 -14.82 -7.33
N THR A 276 -6.41 -13.51 -7.50
CA THR A 276 -6.56 -12.54 -6.38
C THR A 276 -7.84 -12.79 -5.58
N GLY A 277 -8.95 -13.12 -6.25
CA GLY A 277 -10.21 -13.43 -5.57
C GLY A 277 -10.10 -14.67 -4.69
N VAL A 278 -9.37 -15.71 -5.13
CA VAL A 278 -9.10 -16.92 -4.34
C VAL A 278 -8.24 -16.56 -3.11
N TRP A 279 -7.15 -15.82 -3.30
CA TRP A 279 -6.32 -15.35 -2.21
C TRP A 279 -7.13 -14.56 -1.17
N TRP A 280 -7.97 -13.65 -1.64
CA TRP A 280 -8.82 -12.83 -0.77
C TRP A 280 -9.79 -13.69 0.05
N ALA A 281 -10.49 -14.65 -0.57
CA ALA A 281 -11.44 -15.50 0.11
C ALA A 281 -10.80 -16.34 1.23
N VAL A 282 -9.60 -16.87 0.96
CA VAL A 282 -8.83 -17.61 1.97
C VAL A 282 -8.36 -16.69 3.09
N SER A 283 -7.93 -15.46 2.76
CA SER A 283 -7.56 -14.45 3.74
C SER A 283 -8.73 -14.06 4.65
N ASP A 284 -9.91 -13.80 4.07
CA ASP A 284 -11.14 -13.49 4.83
C ASP A 284 -11.49 -14.62 5.80
N GLU A 285 -11.47 -15.88 5.33
CA GLU A 285 -11.76 -17.05 6.15
C GLU A 285 -10.78 -17.16 7.34
N LYS A 286 -9.48 -17.07 7.08
CA LYS A 286 -8.44 -17.19 8.11
C LYS A 286 -8.47 -16.02 9.08
N GLN A 287 -8.69 -14.79 8.60
CA GLN A 287 -8.83 -13.63 9.47
C GLN A 287 -10.07 -13.71 10.36
N ARG A 288 -11.20 -14.20 9.85
CA ARG A 288 -12.40 -14.43 10.68
C ARG A 288 -12.15 -15.48 11.76
N ALA A 289 -11.44 -16.55 11.43
CA ALA A 289 -11.07 -17.57 12.40
C ALA A 289 -10.16 -16.97 13.48
N ASP A 290 -9.13 -16.25 13.08
CA ASP A 290 -8.20 -15.61 13.99
C ASP A 290 -8.87 -14.62 14.95
N VAL A 291 -9.78 -13.78 14.44
CA VAL A 291 -10.56 -12.85 15.28
C VAL A 291 -11.44 -13.60 16.29
N ARG A 292 -12.05 -14.73 15.90
CA ARG A 292 -12.85 -15.55 16.83
C ARG A 292 -11.99 -16.14 17.94
N ASP A 293 -10.80 -16.63 17.59
CA ASP A 293 -9.92 -17.36 18.51
C ASP A 293 -9.14 -16.40 19.43
N ASN A 294 -8.95 -15.15 19.03
CA ASN A 294 -8.15 -14.14 19.74
C ASN A 294 -8.99 -12.91 20.17
N LYS A 295 -10.25 -13.09 20.50
CA LYS A 295 -11.21 -12.00 20.81
C LYS A 295 -10.69 -10.98 21.82
N ALA A 296 -10.04 -11.45 22.90
CA ALA A 296 -9.55 -10.58 23.97
C ALA A 296 -8.44 -9.64 23.47
N GLY A 297 -7.50 -10.14 22.65
CA GLY A 297 -6.43 -9.34 22.08
C GLY A 297 -6.98 -8.26 21.15
N TYR A 298 -7.90 -8.62 20.25
CA TYR A 298 -8.54 -7.67 19.37
C TYR A 298 -9.42 -6.63 20.09
N ALA A 299 -10.08 -7.02 21.18
CA ALA A 299 -10.82 -6.08 22.02
C ALA A 299 -9.89 -5.05 22.67
N ALA A 300 -8.76 -5.51 23.22
CA ALA A 300 -7.76 -4.64 23.84
C ALA A 300 -7.15 -3.66 22.84
N VAL A 301 -6.78 -4.11 21.63
CA VAL A 301 -6.28 -3.22 20.56
C VAL A 301 -7.32 -2.15 20.19
N ARG A 302 -8.58 -2.53 20.07
CA ARG A 302 -9.65 -1.57 19.77
C ARG A 302 -9.80 -0.53 20.88
N GLU A 303 -9.74 -0.94 22.15
CA GLU A 303 -9.77 -0.02 23.29
C GLU A 303 -8.60 0.96 23.25
N ASP A 304 -7.37 0.46 23.06
CA ASP A 304 -6.18 1.31 22.96
C ASP A 304 -6.32 2.34 21.81
N ARG A 305 -6.81 1.91 20.65
CA ARG A 305 -7.02 2.81 19.51
C ARG A 305 -8.12 3.85 19.77
N ASP A 306 -9.17 3.48 20.47
CA ASP A 306 -10.23 4.40 20.82
C ASP A 306 -9.75 5.45 21.83
N ARG A 307 -8.81 5.10 22.73
CA ARG A 307 -8.10 6.06 23.60
C ARG A 307 -7.29 7.05 22.77
N VAL A 308 -6.47 6.57 21.83
CA VAL A 308 -5.72 7.46 20.93
C VAL A 308 -6.65 8.40 20.17
N ARG A 309 -7.77 7.88 19.63
CA ARG A 309 -8.78 8.72 18.95
C ARG A 309 -9.41 9.76 19.88
N ALA A 310 -9.62 9.41 21.15
CA ALA A 310 -10.14 10.35 22.14
C ALA A 310 -9.14 11.48 22.42
N THR A 311 -7.86 11.15 22.66
CA THR A 311 -6.77 12.12 22.82
C THR A 311 -6.65 13.02 21.59
N VAL A 312 -6.71 12.46 20.39
CA VAL A 312 -6.67 13.24 19.15
C VAL A 312 -7.83 14.24 19.07
N ARG A 313 -9.07 13.82 19.40
CA ARG A 313 -10.21 14.75 19.43
C ARG A 313 -10.00 15.88 20.42
N GLU A 314 -9.56 15.57 21.64
CA GLU A 314 -9.26 16.55 22.67
C GLU A 314 -8.22 17.58 22.21
N VAL A 315 -7.08 17.11 21.70
CA VAL A 315 -6.00 17.99 21.19
C VAL A 315 -6.48 18.85 20.03
N LEU A 316 -7.34 18.34 19.17
CA LEU A 316 -7.91 19.09 18.04
C LEU A 316 -9.06 20.02 18.44
N GLY A 317 -9.58 19.93 19.69
CA GLY A 317 -10.71 20.72 20.18
C GLY A 317 -12.04 20.32 19.52
N GLU A 318 -12.17 19.05 19.14
CA GLU A 318 -13.36 18.51 18.52
C GLU A 318 -14.29 17.91 19.61
N LYS A 319 -15.58 18.20 19.51
CA LYS A 319 -16.61 17.65 20.41
C LYS A 319 -17.07 16.26 19.99
#